data_aa5d7082e3df9a227f37efcd73a218bb
#
_entry.id   aa5d7082e3df9a227f37efcd73a218bb
#
_cell.length_a   1.000
_cell.length_b   1.000
_cell.length_c   1.000
_cell.angle_alpha   90.00
_cell.angle_beta   90.00
_cell.angle_gamma   90.00
#
_symmetry.space_group_name_H-M   'P 1'
#
loop_
_entity.id
_entity.type
_entity.pdbx_description
1 polymer ?
#
loop_
_entity_poly.entity_id
_entity_poly.type
_entity_poly.pdbx_seq_one_letter_code
_entity_poly.pdbx_strand_id
1 'polypeptide(L)'
;MGLWVIGLATSGAAAAALPDSTWVALPSLPNQQRAALFALAVDPSNNQVVIAGDAQGSLARSTNGGAAWTKVHPGKSAILTISFSPNTPGLVLAGTRGGGGLVSHDGGATWSAVRGLEGRSVRVFGFALTVMAAGTDRGVYTSANGTSWTQSGLPNVSVSALAVEAIHEPVRLVAGSDSQPSSGGLPLYQSLDGGLTWKSFTPPISGTITVSLVAGPLPPIGNVRPLLAGTNSGLFASRDNGTTFSPLSGGGLLPTSDYTRAAFITTHFDRYYVASDGGGSGAGGLWRTHDSGQAFTSLRPPELSITALAVSNDEKPVLYVATFRPSTHVATIWAYHDTGGIPQGPPATPSASASGVRATPPADISLVEELTRSGQLPYIALGLGALAVVLTAIAAHLRGRHR
;
A
#
# COMPACT_ATOMS: atom_id res chain seq x y z
N MET A 1 50.05 -6.67 -31.38
CA MET A 1 48.66 -6.54 -31.82
C MET A 1 47.79 -6.47 -30.60
N GLY A 2 47.49 -5.26 -30.14
CA GLY A 2 46.69 -5.04 -28.95
C GLY A 2 45.24 -4.74 -29.33
N LEU A 3 44.30 -5.58 -28.89
CA LEU A 3 42.87 -5.32 -29.04
C LEU A 3 42.44 -4.32 -28.00
N TRP A 4 42.01 -3.12 -28.41
CA TRP A 4 41.30 -2.19 -27.59
C TRP A 4 39.81 -2.58 -27.59
N VAL A 5 39.29 -3.02 -26.44
CA VAL A 5 37.84 -3.16 -26.24
C VAL A 5 37.31 -1.77 -25.88
N ILE A 6 36.64 -1.16 -26.82
CA ILE A 6 35.88 0.08 -26.56
C ILE A 6 34.58 -0.31 -25.83
N GLY A 7 34.56 -0.12 -24.53
CA GLY A 7 33.35 -0.21 -23.77
C GLY A 7 32.39 0.96 -24.12
N LEU A 8 31.30 0.67 -24.79
CA LEU A 8 30.20 1.59 -24.98
C LEU A 8 29.53 1.83 -23.61
N ALA A 9 29.92 2.90 -22.95
CA ALA A 9 29.13 3.43 -21.83
C ALA A 9 27.81 3.96 -22.40
N THR A 10 26.73 3.23 -22.19
CA THR A 10 25.38 3.76 -22.41
C THR A 10 25.16 4.87 -21.36
N SER A 11 25.30 6.12 -21.78
CA SER A 11 24.87 7.26 -20.96
C SER A 11 23.37 7.12 -20.75
N GLY A 12 22.96 6.71 -19.54
CA GLY A 12 21.56 6.77 -19.13
C GLY A 12 21.10 8.22 -19.25
N ALA A 13 20.12 8.48 -20.09
CA ALA A 13 19.49 9.79 -20.14
C ALA A 13 19.02 10.17 -18.73
N ALA A 14 19.43 11.34 -18.25
CA ALA A 14 18.92 11.88 -17.01
C ALA A 14 17.38 11.98 -17.13
N ALA A 15 16.67 11.50 -16.12
CA ALA A 15 15.22 11.64 -16.09
C ALA A 15 14.85 13.12 -16.14
N ALA A 16 13.90 13.49 -16.99
CA ALA A 16 13.34 14.83 -16.98
C ALA A 16 12.72 15.11 -15.59
N ALA A 17 12.92 16.33 -15.07
CA ALA A 17 12.31 16.72 -13.81
C ALA A 17 10.78 16.58 -13.91
N LEU A 18 10.17 16.01 -12.87
CA LEU A 18 8.71 15.91 -12.80
C LEU A 18 8.10 17.32 -12.67
N PRO A 19 6.99 17.60 -13.38
CA PRO A 19 6.30 18.88 -13.23
C PRO A 19 5.68 18.99 -11.83
N ASP A 20 5.70 20.20 -11.27
CA ASP A 20 5.17 20.48 -9.95
C ASP A 20 3.67 20.22 -9.89
N SER A 21 3.23 19.59 -8.80
CA SER A 21 1.81 19.33 -8.49
C SER A 21 1.01 18.71 -9.63
N THR A 22 1.68 17.89 -10.47
CA THR A 22 1.06 17.25 -11.64
C THR A 22 1.30 15.74 -11.62
N TRP A 23 0.26 14.97 -11.89
CA TRP A 23 0.35 13.51 -12.02
C TRP A 23 0.97 13.11 -13.36
N VAL A 24 1.99 12.28 -13.31
CA VAL A 24 2.68 11.74 -14.49
C VAL A 24 2.61 10.22 -14.45
N ALA A 25 2.10 9.60 -15.52
CA ALA A 25 2.16 8.14 -15.66
C ALA A 25 3.59 7.71 -15.96
N LEU A 26 4.11 6.78 -15.19
CA LEU A 26 5.42 6.19 -15.41
C LEU A 26 5.34 5.03 -16.42
N PRO A 27 6.47 4.70 -17.10
CA PRO A 27 6.53 3.54 -17.97
C PRO A 27 6.12 2.25 -17.25
N SER A 28 5.47 1.33 -17.96
CA SER A 28 5.11 0.01 -17.46
C SER A 28 6.33 -0.79 -17.04
N LEU A 29 6.17 -1.65 -16.05
CA LEU A 29 7.23 -2.56 -15.61
C LEU A 29 7.57 -3.57 -16.72
N PRO A 30 8.83 -4.05 -16.79
CA PRO A 30 9.22 -5.08 -17.75
C PRO A 30 8.38 -6.35 -17.60
N ASN A 31 7.78 -6.81 -18.69
CA ASN A 31 6.89 -7.97 -18.71
C ASN A 31 5.69 -7.90 -17.76
N GLN A 32 5.23 -6.69 -17.45
CA GLN A 32 4.03 -6.50 -16.65
C GLN A 32 2.85 -7.13 -17.36
N GLN A 33 2.51 -8.34 -16.95
CA GLN A 33 1.23 -8.94 -17.29
C GLN A 33 0.17 -8.26 -16.41
N ARG A 34 -1.07 -8.22 -16.87
CA ARG A 34 -2.25 -7.62 -16.23
C ARG A 34 -2.37 -7.96 -14.74
N ALA A 35 -1.51 -7.39 -13.92
CA ALA A 35 -1.33 -7.70 -12.51
C ALA A 35 -1.34 -6.45 -11.66
N ALA A 36 -2.02 -6.51 -10.53
CA ALA A 36 -1.97 -5.47 -9.52
C ALA A 36 -0.54 -5.34 -8.94
N LEU A 37 -0.17 -4.13 -8.58
CA LEU A 37 1.05 -3.81 -7.85
C LEU A 37 0.68 -3.55 -6.39
N PHE A 38 1.22 -4.32 -5.45
CA PHE A 38 0.88 -4.19 -4.04
C PHE A 38 1.97 -3.53 -3.21
N ALA A 39 3.17 -3.38 -3.77
CA ALA A 39 4.29 -2.83 -3.05
C ALA A 39 5.10 -1.86 -3.92
N LEU A 40 5.37 -0.70 -3.34
CA LEU A 40 6.29 0.33 -3.85
C LEU A 40 7.17 0.79 -2.70
N ALA A 41 8.45 1.04 -2.97
CA ALA A 41 9.36 1.63 -2.02
C ALA A 41 10.36 2.55 -2.72
N VAL A 42 10.72 3.64 -2.05
CA VAL A 42 11.78 4.59 -2.46
C VAL A 42 12.93 4.47 -1.47
N ASP A 43 14.15 4.46 -1.95
CA ASP A 43 15.34 4.46 -1.11
C ASP A 43 15.42 5.80 -0.35
N PRO A 44 15.42 5.79 1.00
CA PRO A 44 15.45 7.02 1.79
C PRO A 44 16.76 7.81 1.64
N SER A 45 17.83 7.16 1.14
CA SER A 45 19.14 7.80 0.89
C SER A 45 19.32 8.25 -0.56
N ASN A 46 18.50 7.75 -1.49
CA ASN A 46 18.57 8.06 -2.91
C ASN A 46 17.19 8.00 -3.56
N ASN A 47 16.48 9.10 -3.63
CA ASN A 47 15.12 9.22 -4.18
C ASN A 47 14.98 8.80 -5.66
N GLN A 48 16.11 8.60 -6.38
CA GLN A 48 16.10 8.05 -7.73
C GLN A 48 15.94 6.53 -7.77
N VAL A 49 16.18 5.83 -6.64
CA VAL A 49 16.00 4.39 -6.55
C VAL A 49 14.59 4.07 -6.08
N VAL A 50 13.82 3.44 -6.95
CA VAL A 50 12.45 3.01 -6.67
C VAL A 50 12.32 1.52 -6.99
N ILE A 51 11.64 0.77 -6.11
CA ILE A 51 11.38 -0.66 -6.30
C ILE A 51 9.86 -0.88 -6.32
N ALA A 52 9.40 -1.68 -7.27
CA ALA A 52 8.01 -2.08 -7.42
C ALA A 52 7.88 -3.61 -7.37
N GLY A 53 6.84 -4.09 -6.70
CA GLY A 53 6.53 -5.51 -6.59
C GLY A 53 5.12 -5.84 -7.06
N ASP A 54 4.99 -6.88 -7.88
CA ASP A 54 3.73 -7.28 -8.50
C ASP A 54 3.07 -8.52 -7.84
N ALA A 55 1.84 -8.77 -8.25
CA ALA A 55 1.04 -9.92 -7.80
C ALA A 55 1.57 -11.27 -8.30
N GLN A 56 2.47 -11.32 -9.27
CA GLN A 56 3.13 -12.54 -9.76
C GLN A 56 4.46 -12.81 -9.04
N GLY A 57 4.92 -11.87 -8.21
CA GLY A 57 6.14 -12.01 -7.42
C GLY A 57 7.38 -11.42 -8.09
N SER A 58 7.23 -10.70 -9.19
CA SER A 58 8.34 -10.00 -9.80
C SER A 58 8.69 -8.74 -9.02
N LEU A 59 10.00 -8.44 -8.92
CA LEU A 59 10.50 -7.15 -8.48
C LEU A 59 11.15 -6.44 -9.65
N ALA A 60 10.81 -5.16 -9.81
CA ALA A 60 11.43 -4.27 -10.76
C ALA A 60 12.05 -3.07 -10.02
N ARG A 61 13.22 -2.63 -10.47
CA ARG A 61 13.99 -1.54 -9.88
C ARG A 61 14.22 -0.45 -10.91
N SER A 62 14.05 0.79 -10.50
CA SER A 62 14.47 1.99 -11.20
C SER A 62 15.64 2.64 -10.48
N THR A 63 16.52 3.32 -11.21
CA THR A 63 17.62 4.16 -10.71
C THR A 63 17.52 5.60 -11.20
N ASN A 64 16.39 5.95 -11.82
CA ASN A 64 16.14 7.25 -12.39
C ASN A 64 14.71 7.74 -12.11
N GLY A 65 14.24 7.53 -10.88
CA GLY A 65 12.94 8.04 -10.43
C GLY A 65 11.75 7.41 -11.16
N GLY A 66 11.86 6.17 -11.62
CA GLY A 66 10.79 5.48 -12.34
C GLY A 66 10.74 5.75 -13.85
N ALA A 67 11.65 6.56 -14.40
CA ALA A 67 11.70 6.82 -15.84
C ALA A 67 12.09 5.58 -16.67
N ALA A 68 12.78 4.61 -16.06
CA ALA A 68 13.04 3.30 -16.64
C ALA A 68 13.09 2.24 -15.53
N TRP A 69 12.71 1.01 -15.89
CA TRP A 69 12.63 -0.11 -14.95
C TRP A 69 13.44 -1.32 -15.46
N THR A 70 14.14 -1.97 -14.55
CA THR A 70 14.83 -3.23 -14.78
C THR A 70 14.23 -4.31 -13.88
N LYS A 71 13.90 -5.48 -14.43
CA LYS A 71 13.47 -6.64 -13.63
C LYS A 71 14.67 -7.21 -12.88
N VAL A 72 14.58 -7.23 -11.54
CA VAL A 72 15.66 -7.66 -10.64
C VAL A 72 15.38 -8.97 -9.92
N HIS A 73 14.11 -9.43 -9.92
CA HIS A 73 13.73 -10.73 -9.35
C HIS A 73 12.53 -11.30 -10.12
N PRO A 74 12.59 -12.56 -10.56
CA PRO A 74 11.51 -13.18 -11.35
C PRO A 74 10.50 -13.97 -10.51
N GLY A 75 10.34 -13.74 -9.22
CA GLY A 75 9.58 -14.53 -8.25
C GLY A 75 8.32 -15.25 -8.73
N LYS A 76 7.69 -15.98 -7.80
CA LYS A 76 6.47 -16.78 -8.06
C LYS A 76 5.33 -16.49 -7.08
N SER A 77 5.61 -15.76 -6.02
CA SER A 77 4.67 -15.43 -4.95
C SER A 77 4.48 -13.94 -4.86
N ALA A 78 3.23 -13.45 -4.89
CA ALA A 78 2.91 -12.03 -4.89
C ALA A 78 3.74 -11.25 -3.85
N ILE A 79 4.33 -10.14 -4.27
CA ILE A 79 5.04 -9.22 -3.37
C ILE A 79 3.99 -8.41 -2.61
N LEU A 80 3.98 -8.52 -1.29
CA LEU A 80 3.02 -7.83 -0.43
C LEU A 80 3.58 -6.53 0.16
N THR A 81 4.90 -6.50 0.40
CA THR A 81 5.58 -5.34 0.99
C THR A 81 7.03 -5.26 0.51
N ILE A 82 7.55 -4.05 0.43
CA ILE A 82 8.97 -3.75 0.21
C ILE A 82 9.34 -2.65 1.19
N SER A 83 10.46 -2.79 1.89
CA SER A 83 10.89 -1.81 2.89
C SER A 83 12.40 -1.65 2.87
N PHE A 84 12.86 -0.43 2.64
CA PHE A 84 14.27 -0.05 2.84
C PHE A 84 14.55 0.10 4.33
N SER A 85 15.73 -0.34 4.75
CA SER A 85 16.21 -0.06 6.10
C SER A 85 16.61 1.41 6.22
N PRO A 86 16.05 2.16 7.18
CA PRO A 86 16.48 3.53 7.41
C PRO A 86 17.87 3.63 8.05
N ASN A 87 18.35 2.54 8.67
CA ASN A 87 19.56 2.51 9.48
C ASN A 87 20.74 1.83 8.77
N THR A 88 20.48 1.04 7.73
CA THR A 88 21.50 0.26 7.01
C THR A 88 21.38 0.54 5.51
N PRO A 89 22.22 1.41 4.94
CA PRO A 89 22.19 1.71 3.53
C PRO A 89 22.31 0.44 2.68
N GLY A 90 21.50 0.37 1.62
CA GLY A 90 21.48 -0.78 0.70
C GLY A 90 20.70 -2.00 1.19
N LEU A 91 20.34 -2.08 2.48
CA LEU A 91 19.50 -3.18 2.98
C LEU A 91 18.03 -2.92 2.61
N VAL A 92 17.44 -3.87 1.89
CA VAL A 92 16.03 -3.87 1.51
C VAL A 92 15.42 -5.23 1.79
N LEU A 93 14.22 -5.23 2.33
CA LEU A 93 13.44 -6.44 2.58
C LEU A 93 12.19 -6.44 1.70
N ALA A 94 11.81 -7.61 1.18
CA ALA A 94 10.54 -7.80 0.50
C ALA A 94 9.81 -9.01 1.08
N GLY A 95 8.53 -8.82 1.37
CA GLY A 95 7.65 -9.87 1.89
C GLY A 95 6.73 -10.41 0.81
N THR A 96 6.52 -11.71 0.80
CA THR A 96 5.72 -12.40 -0.21
C THR A 96 4.52 -13.11 0.40
N ARG A 97 3.56 -13.47 -0.44
CA ARG A 97 2.40 -14.27 -0.04
C ARG A 97 2.76 -15.76 -0.07
N GLY A 98 3.03 -16.33 1.09
CA GLY A 98 3.34 -17.76 1.25
C GLY A 98 4.73 -18.18 0.77
N GLY A 99 5.54 -17.28 0.21
CA GLY A 99 6.91 -17.56 -0.25
C GLY A 99 7.99 -17.11 0.74
N GLY A 100 7.61 -16.54 1.89
CA GLY A 100 8.54 -16.02 2.87
C GLY A 100 9.04 -14.62 2.56
N GLY A 101 10.26 -14.30 3.00
CA GLY A 101 10.91 -13.02 2.80
C GLY A 101 12.09 -13.09 1.84
N LEU A 102 12.40 -11.96 1.23
CA LEU A 102 13.58 -11.72 0.40
C LEU A 102 14.41 -10.60 1.02
N VAL A 103 15.72 -10.66 0.86
CA VAL A 103 16.67 -9.62 1.29
C VAL A 103 17.57 -9.22 0.13
N SER A 104 17.85 -7.93 0.06
CA SER A 104 18.89 -7.31 -0.77
C SER A 104 19.84 -6.51 0.11
N HIS A 105 21.12 -6.51 -0.22
CA HIS A 105 22.17 -5.70 0.44
C HIS A 105 22.78 -4.66 -0.51
N ASP A 106 22.25 -4.52 -1.71
CA ASP A 106 22.75 -3.66 -2.79
C ASP A 106 21.69 -2.70 -3.33
N GLY A 107 20.78 -2.26 -2.46
CA GLY A 107 19.70 -1.33 -2.82
C GLY A 107 18.67 -1.94 -3.77
N GLY A 108 18.44 -3.25 -3.67
CA GLY A 108 17.44 -3.96 -4.44
C GLY A 108 17.90 -4.40 -5.85
N ALA A 109 19.20 -4.37 -6.14
CA ALA A 109 19.73 -4.83 -7.43
C ALA A 109 19.74 -6.36 -7.51
N THR A 110 20.09 -7.05 -6.41
CA THR A 110 20.04 -8.51 -6.30
C THR A 110 19.27 -8.95 -5.04
N TRP A 111 18.67 -10.14 -5.11
CA TRP A 111 17.79 -10.64 -4.05
C TRP A 111 18.08 -12.09 -3.71
N SER A 112 18.01 -12.41 -2.42
CA SER A 112 18.10 -13.77 -1.90
C SER A 112 16.98 -14.03 -0.89
N ALA A 113 16.59 -15.30 -0.74
CA ALA A 113 15.60 -15.70 0.27
C ALA A 113 16.20 -15.59 1.67
N VAL A 114 15.41 -15.14 2.65
CA VAL A 114 15.78 -15.14 4.06
C VAL A 114 15.46 -16.50 4.69
N ARG A 115 16.08 -16.80 5.83
CA ARG A 115 15.83 -18.00 6.63
C ARG A 115 14.84 -17.72 7.75
N GLY A 116 14.01 -18.71 8.09
CA GLY A 116 13.08 -18.66 9.22
C GLY A 116 11.72 -18.07 8.88
N LEU A 117 11.52 -17.57 7.63
CA LEU A 117 10.22 -17.09 7.13
C LEU A 117 9.66 -17.98 6.01
N GLU A 118 10.21 -19.16 5.79
CA GLU A 118 9.78 -20.07 4.74
C GLU A 118 8.30 -20.42 4.87
N GLY A 119 7.56 -20.35 3.78
CA GLY A 119 6.12 -20.65 3.76
C GLY A 119 5.25 -19.64 4.48
N ARG A 120 5.78 -18.49 4.94
CA ARG A 120 5.00 -17.42 5.57
C ARG A 120 4.52 -16.42 4.53
N SER A 121 3.33 -15.86 4.79
CA SER A 121 2.92 -14.61 4.15
C SER A 121 3.45 -13.45 4.98
N VAL A 122 4.47 -12.75 4.48
CA VAL A 122 5.07 -11.60 5.16
C VAL A 122 4.43 -10.33 4.63
N ARG A 123 3.72 -9.60 5.50
CA ARG A 123 2.87 -8.47 5.10
C ARG A 123 3.49 -7.11 5.40
N VAL A 124 4.40 -7.05 6.37
CA VAL A 124 5.02 -5.81 6.83
C VAL A 124 6.37 -6.08 7.44
N PHE A 125 7.31 -5.14 7.25
CA PHE A 125 8.56 -5.06 7.98
C PHE A 125 8.64 -3.75 8.74
N GLY A 126 9.26 -3.81 9.92
CA GLY A 126 9.60 -2.65 10.73
C GLY A 126 11.06 -2.68 11.15
N PHE A 127 11.67 -1.52 11.32
CA PHE A 127 13.08 -1.37 11.62
C PHE A 127 13.28 -0.54 12.88
N ALA A 128 14.09 -1.05 13.81
CA ALA A 128 14.75 -0.29 14.88
C ALA A 128 16.26 -0.39 14.73
N LEU A 129 17.00 0.26 15.61
CA LEU A 129 18.46 0.22 15.57
C LEU A 129 19.01 -1.18 15.85
N THR A 130 18.39 -1.90 16.78
CA THR A 130 18.89 -3.19 17.32
C THR A 130 18.08 -4.38 16.83
N VAL A 131 16.87 -4.17 16.30
CA VAL A 131 15.98 -5.24 15.89
C VAL A 131 15.17 -4.85 14.66
N MET A 132 14.98 -5.80 13.77
CA MET A 132 14.00 -5.75 12.68
C MET A 132 12.86 -6.68 13.02
N ALA A 133 11.64 -6.30 12.69
CA ALA A 133 10.44 -7.10 12.94
C ALA A 133 9.67 -7.34 11.64
N ALA A 134 9.07 -8.53 11.52
CA ALA A 134 8.20 -8.92 10.41
C ALA A 134 6.85 -9.37 10.92
N GLY A 135 5.78 -8.77 10.42
CA GLY A 135 4.41 -9.23 10.64
C GLY A 135 4.01 -10.25 9.58
N THR A 136 3.55 -11.41 10.04
CA THR A 136 3.24 -12.56 9.18
C THR A 136 1.84 -13.11 9.43
N ASP A 137 1.40 -14.04 8.59
CA ASP A 137 0.18 -14.81 8.77
C ASP A 137 0.20 -15.69 10.04
N ARG A 138 1.33 -15.83 10.71
CA ARG A 138 1.49 -16.60 11.95
C ARG A 138 2.36 -15.89 12.99
N GLY A 139 2.08 -14.62 13.24
CA GLY A 139 2.69 -13.84 14.29
C GLY A 139 3.80 -12.92 13.84
N VAL A 140 4.58 -12.49 14.83
CA VAL A 140 5.73 -11.62 14.65
C VAL A 140 7.02 -12.42 14.69
N TYR A 141 7.91 -12.10 13.77
CA TYR A 141 9.28 -12.61 13.70
C TYR A 141 10.26 -11.46 13.86
N THR A 142 11.41 -11.71 14.48
CA THR A 142 12.46 -10.70 14.64
C THR A 142 13.78 -11.17 14.06
N SER A 143 14.63 -10.22 13.69
CA SER A 143 15.96 -10.43 13.14
C SER A 143 16.88 -9.30 13.55
N ALA A 144 18.16 -9.61 13.80
CA ALA A 144 19.20 -8.60 14.00
C ALA A 144 19.91 -8.21 12.69
N ASN A 145 19.82 -9.04 11.65
CA ASN A 145 20.60 -8.89 10.41
C ASN A 145 19.79 -8.89 9.11
N GLY A 146 18.46 -9.08 9.19
CA GLY A 146 17.57 -9.17 8.04
C GLY A 146 17.64 -10.47 7.25
N THR A 147 18.60 -11.35 7.51
CA THR A 147 18.81 -12.60 6.75
C THR A 147 18.28 -13.85 7.47
N SER A 148 18.28 -13.83 8.80
CA SER A 148 17.80 -14.94 9.65
C SER A 148 16.76 -14.40 10.62
N TRP A 149 15.60 -15.05 10.65
CA TRP A 149 14.43 -14.62 11.40
C TRP A 149 13.99 -15.69 12.39
N THR A 150 13.56 -15.28 13.56
CA THR A 150 13.04 -16.16 14.61
C THR A 150 11.67 -15.66 15.05
N GLN A 151 10.73 -16.57 15.25
CA GLN A 151 9.41 -16.22 15.77
C GLN A 151 9.57 -15.67 17.20
N SER A 152 9.10 -14.45 17.42
CA SER A 152 9.23 -13.76 18.70
C SER A 152 7.90 -13.57 19.43
N GLY A 153 6.77 -13.72 18.76
CA GLY A 153 5.48 -13.60 19.44
C GLY A 153 4.26 -13.77 18.57
N LEU A 154 3.11 -13.76 19.21
CA LEU A 154 1.78 -13.83 18.58
C LEU A 154 1.59 -15.04 17.64
N PRO A 155 1.95 -16.29 18.03
CA PRO A 155 2.09 -17.43 17.12
C PRO A 155 0.79 -17.82 16.38
N ASN A 156 -0.36 -17.44 16.91
CA ASN A 156 -1.68 -17.76 16.35
C ASN A 156 -2.42 -16.50 15.82
N VAL A 157 -1.72 -15.38 15.69
CA VAL A 157 -2.28 -14.12 15.20
C VAL A 157 -1.79 -13.87 13.78
N SER A 158 -2.71 -13.63 12.87
CA SER A 158 -2.37 -13.13 11.54
C SER A 158 -2.14 -11.63 11.62
N VAL A 159 -0.86 -11.24 11.63
CA VAL A 159 -0.42 -9.84 11.75
C VAL A 159 -0.47 -9.18 10.39
N SER A 160 -1.35 -8.20 10.25
CA SER A 160 -1.57 -7.46 9.00
C SER A 160 -0.82 -6.14 8.94
N ALA A 161 -0.53 -5.55 10.11
CA ALA A 161 0.15 -4.26 10.23
C ALA A 161 1.08 -4.26 11.45
N LEU A 162 2.18 -3.52 11.37
CA LEU A 162 3.19 -3.43 12.43
C LEU A 162 3.85 -2.06 12.40
N ALA A 163 3.82 -1.36 13.53
CA ALA A 163 4.60 -0.15 13.76
C ALA A 163 5.74 -0.43 14.73
N VAL A 164 6.90 0.16 14.45
CA VAL A 164 8.10 0.08 15.28
C VAL A 164 8.42 1.47 15.80
N GLU A 165 8.45 1.62 17.10
CA GLU A 165 8.88 2.83 17.78
C GLU A 165 10.30 2.65 18.32
N ALA A 166 11.27 3.15 17.56
CA ALA A 166 12.70 2.91 17.79
C ALA A 166 13.40 3.95 18.68
N ILE A 167 12.62 4.79 19.41
CA ILE A 167 13.21 5.88 20.22
C ILE A 167 13.66 5.41 21.60
N HIS A 168 12.94 4.43 22.14
CA HIS A 168 13.19 3.91 23.48
C HIS A 168 13.86 2.56 23.39
N GLU A 169 14.81 2.32 24.27
CA GLU A 169 15.31 0.99 24.56
C GLU A 169 14.70 0.51 25.91
N PRO A 170 14.07 -0.65 25.93
CA PRO A 170 13.83 -1.57 24.82
C PRO A 170 12.81 -1.06 23.81
N VAL A 171 12.96 -1.50 22.54
CA VAL A 171 12.12 -1.08 21.40
C VAL A 171 10.66 -1.44 21.62
N ARG A 172 9.77 -0.46 21.41
CA ARG A 172 8.33 -0.70 21.43
C ARG A 172 7.81 -1.09 20.05
N LEU A 173 6.95 -2.11 20.04
CA LEU A 173 6.25 -2.57 18.83
C LEU A 173 4.73 -2.51 19.05
N VAL A 174 3.99 -2.13 18.02
CA VAL A 174 2.51 -2.22 18.00
C VAL A 174 2.12 -3.01 16.76
N ALA A 175 1.35 -4.09 16.95
CA ALA A 175 0.87 -4.95 15.88
C ALA A 175 -0.65 -4.90 15.79
N GLY A 176 -1.16 -4.84 14.55
CA GLY A 176 -2.55 -5.01 14.20
C GLY A 176 -2.79 -6.35 13.49
N SER A 177 -4.01 -6.84 13.54
CA SER A 177 -4.38 -8.12 12.97
C SER A 177 -5.58 -8.04 12.04
N ASP A 178 -5.81 -9.09 11.28
CA ASP A 178 -7.03 -9.38 10.54
C ASP A 178 -7.95 -10.35 11.32
N SER A 179 -7.75 -10.46 12.63
CA SER A 179 -8.58 -11.26 13.52
C SER A 179 -9.95 -10.62 13.70
N GLN A 180 -11.00 -11.46 13.85
CA GLN A 180 -12.34 -10.97 14.13
C GLN A 180 -12.36 -10.09 15.39
N PRO A 181 -13.11 -8.99 15.39
CA PRO A 181 -13.20 -8.14 16.56
C PRO A 181 -13.83 -8.91 17.73
N SER A 182 -13.17 -8.87 18.86
CA SER A 182 -13.79 -9.22 20.13
C SER A 182 -14.86 -8.17 20.49
N SER A 183 -15.73 -8.46 21.42
CA SER A 183 -16.89 -7.63 21.82
C SER A 183 -16.57 -6.19 22.27
N GLY A 184 -15.40 -5.65 22.04
CA GLY A 184 -14.97 -4.31 22.44
C GLY A 184 -14.23 -3.50 21.37
N GLY A 185 -14.13 -3.99 20.15
CA GLY A 185 -13.39 -3.34 19.05
C GLY A 185 -12.25 -4.19 18.49
N LEU A 186 -11.51 -3.64 17.54
CA LEU A 186 -10.41 -4.31 16.86
C LEU A 186 -9.19 -4.45 17.78
N PRO A 187 -8.70 -5.67 18.09
CA PRO A 187 -7.58 -5.83 19.00
C PRO A 187 -6.26 -5.37 18.36
N LEU A 188 -5.48 -4.63 19.14
CA LEU A 188 -4.07 -4.38 18.88
C LEU A 188 -3.23 -5.12 19.92
N TYR A 189 -1.97 -5.31 19.58
CA TYR A 189 -0.99 -5.98 20.43
C TYR A 189 0.22 -5.06 20.60
N GLN A 190 0.73 -4.95 21.82
CA GLN A 190 1.89 -4.12 22.14
C GLN A 190 2.98 -4.98 22.78
N SER A 191 4.20 -4.77 22.34
CA SER A 191 5.42 -5.23 23.01
C SER A 191 6.22 -4.00 23.47
N LEU A 192 6.80 -4.09 24.68
CA LEU A 192 7.66 -3.05 25.27
C LEU A 192 9.11 -3.54 25.44
N ASP A 193 9.44 -4.70 24.89
CA ASP A 193 10.70 -5.41 25.09
C ASP A 193 11.31 -5.95 23.79
N GLY A 194 11.09 -5.23 22.69
CA GLY A 194 11.64 -5.60 21.38
C GLY A 194 10.95 -6.81 20.72
N GLY A 195 9.73 -7.14 21.15
CA GLY A 195 8.96 -8.24 20.58
C GLY A 195 9.05 -9.55 21.35
N LEU A 196 9.68 -9.58 22.53
CA LEU A 196 9.82 -10.78 23.33
C LEU A 196 8.53 -11.16 24.04
N THR A 197 7.81 -10.17 24.58
CA THR A 197 6.49 -10.38 25.18
C THR A 197 5.46 -9.44 24.58
N TRP A 198 4.20 -9.88 24.54
CA TRP A 198 3.10 -9.16 23.91
C TRP A 198 1.87 -9.10 24.82
N LYS A 199 1.25 -7.94 24.85
CA LYS A 199 -0.01 -7.71 25.55
C LYS A 199 -1.05 -7.21 24.55
N SER A 200 -2.23 -7.85 24.54
CA SER A 200 -3.37 -7.34 23.76
C SER A 200 -4.05 -6.18 24.50
N PHE A 201 -4.55 -5.24 23.72
CA PHE A 201 -5.44 -4.18 24.19
C PHE A 201 -6.45 -3.85 23.09
N THR A 202 -7.59 -3.28 23.47
CA THR A 202 -8.68 -3.02 22.54
C THR A 202 -8.99 -1.52 22.57
N PRO A 203 -8.30 -0.71 21.75
CA PRO A 203 -8.64 0.70 21.61
C PRO A 203 -9.99 0.85 20.86
N PRO A 204 -10.67 1.99 20.95
CA PRO A 204 -11.93 2.24 20.24
C PRO A 204 -11.70 2.48 18.74
N ILE A 205 -11.13 1.51 18.06
CA ILE A 205 -10.89 1.51 16.61
C ILE A 205 -11.98 0.70 15.93
N SER A 206 -12.65 1.30 14.95
CA SER A 206 -13.68 0.63 14.15
C SER A 206 -13.03 -0.22 13.05
N GLY A 207 -13.72 -1.30 12.67
CA GLY A 207 -13.32 -2.18 11.57
C GLY A 207 -13.15 -3.63 12.00
N THR A 208 -12.79 -4.46 11.04
CA THR A 208 -12.54 -5.90 11.23
C THR A 208 -11.08 -6.29 10.94
N ILE A 209 -10.31 -5.36 10.39
CA ILE A 209 -8.89 -5.55 10.07
C ILE A 209 -8.15 -4.22 10.23
N THR A 210 -6.98 -4.27 10.87
CA THR A 210 -6.00 -3.18 10.81
C THR A 210 -5.13 -3.38 9.58
N VAL A 211 -5.28 -2.53 8.58
CA VAL A 211 -4.60 -2.69 7.29
C VAL A 211 -3.22 -2.02 7.29
N SER A 212 -3.09 -0.91 8.01
CA SER A 212 -1.82 -0.19 8.15
C SER A 212 -1.59 0.31 9.57
N LEU A 213 -0.36 0.25 10.03
CA LEU A 213 0.14 0.91 11.24
C LEU A 213 1.45 1.59 10.89
N VAL A 214 1.53 2.90 11.09
CA VAL A 214 2.72 3.67 10.74
C VAL A 214 3.07 4.59 11.89
N ALA A 215 4.32 4.49 12.36
CA ALA A 215 4.87 5.44 13.32
C ALA A 215 5.49 6.63 12.57
N GLY A 216 5.09 7.83 12.95
CA GLY A 216 5.67 9.06 12.43
C GLY A 216 7.05 9.37 13.01
N PRO A 217 7.75 10.38 12.52
CA PRO A 217 8.99 10.86 13.13
C PRO A 217 8.71 11.49 14.49
N LEU A 218 9.77 11.58 15.29
CA LEU A 218 9.70 12.23 16.61
C LEU A 218 9.52 13.74 16.43
N PRO A 219 8.57 14.38 17.14
CA PRO A 219 8.48 15.81 17.17
C PRO A 219 9.77 16.45 17.76
N PRO A 220 10.13 17.66 17.35
CA PRO A 220 11.32 18.37 17.86
C PRO A 220 11.32 18.59 19.37
N ILE A 221 10.13 18.65 19.95
CA ILE A 221 9.91 18.82 21.39
C ILE A 221 9.00 17.69 21.89
N GLY A 222 9.47 16.94 22.89
CA GLY A 222 8.72 15.82 23.48
C GLY A 222 9.22 14.45 23.02
N ASN A 223 8.70 13.41 23.66
CA ASN A 223 9.08 12.01 23.45
C ASN A 223 7.91 11.15 22.95
N VAL A 224 6.93 11.80 22.29
CA VAL A 224 5.72 11.11 21.84
C VAL A 224 5.71 11.09 20.31
N ARG A 225 5.76 9.91 19.73
CA ARG A 225 5.56 9.70 18.30
C ARG A 225 4.08 9.62 17.96
N PRO A 226 3.64 10.27 16.89
CA PRO A 226 2.33 9.99 16.33
C PRO A 226 2.31 8.61 15.69
N LEU A 227 1.24 7.84 15.90
CA LEU A 227 0.95 6.62 15.15
C LEU A 227 -0.34 6.80 14.38
N LEU A 228 -0.38 6.28 13.16
CA LEU A 228 -1.58 6.17 12.35
C LEU A 228 -1.99 4.71 12.23
N ALA A 229 -3.27 4.43 12.45
CA ALA A 229 -3.88 3.14 12.22
C ALA A 229 -4.96 3.27 11.15
N GLY A 230 -4.72 2.68 9.99
CA GLY A 230 -5.70 2.53 8.93
C GLY A 230 -6.42 1.20 9.07
N THR A 231 -7.74 1.23 9.00
CA THR A 231 -8.59 0.04 9.03
C THR A 231 -9.47 0.00 7.79
N ASN A 232 -10.23 -1.06 7.63
CA ASN A 232 -11.27 -1.12 6.60
C ASN A 232 -12.53 -0.31 6.96
N SER A 233 -12.46 0.57 7.95
CA SER A 233 -13.61 1.37 8.42
C SER A 233 -13.23 2.76 8.89
N GLY A 234 -12.02 3.21 8.59
CA GLY A 234 -11.56 4.56 8.92
C GLY A 234 -10.08 4.66 9.21
N LEU A 235 -9.65 5.89 9.48
CA LEU A 235 -8.30 6.26 9.89
C LEU A 235 -8.31 6.76 11.33
N PHE A 236 -7.35 6.30 12.12
CA PHE A 236 -7.21 6.64 13.53
C PHE A 236 -5.80 7.12 13.83
N ALA A 237 -5.67 8.07 14.75
CA ALA A 237 -4.37 8.56 15.20
C ALA A 237 -4.19 8.35 16.70
N SER A 238 -2.98 7.95 17.07
CA SER A 238 -2.49 7.99 18.45
C SER A 238 -1.50 9.15 18.58
N ARG A 239 -1.58 9.85 19.73
CA ARG A 239 -0.67 10.93 20.13
C ARG A 239 -0.03 10.65 21.49
N ASP A 240 0.03 9.38 21.86
CA ASP A 240 0.55 8.87 23.14
C ASP A 240 1.31 7.55 22.97
N ASN A 241 2.10 7.45 21.90
CA ASN A 241 2.92 6.27 21.55
C ASN A 241 2.08 4.98 21.40
N GLY A 242 0.86 5.08 20.83
CA GLY A 242 0.03 3.93 20.55
C GLY A 242 -0.78 3.42 21.76
N THR A 243 -0.88 4.19 22.84
CA THR A 243 -1.67 3.80 24.01
C THR A 243 -3.17 4.01 23.79
N THR A 244 -3.54 5.16 23.23
CA THR A 244 -4.92 5.46 22.81
C THR A 244 -4.98 5.88 21.35
N PHE A 245 -6.14 5.68 20.73
CA PHE A 245 -6.40 6.08 19.35
C PHE A 245 -7.71 6.86 19.26
N SER A 246 -7.71 7.91 18.45
CA SER A 246 -8.88 8.71 18.14
C SER A 246 -9.14 8.74 16.64
N PRO A 247 -10.41 8.74 16.20
CA PRO A 247 -10.72 8.79 14.78
C PRO A 247 -10.27 10.12 14.17
N LEU A 248 -9.71 10.05 12.98
CA LEU A 248 -9.46 11.19 12.11
C LEU A 248 -10.66 11.31 11.16
N SER A 249 -11.52 12.28 11.41
CA SER A 249 -12.72 12.53 10.63
C SER A 249 -12.87 14.03 10.43
N GLY A 250 -12.76 14.50 9.23
CA GLY A 250 -12.93 15.92 8.93
C GLY A 250 -11.96 16.41 7.86
N GLY A 251 -12.06 17.71 7.51
CA GLY A 251 -11.16 18.32 6.57
C GLY A 251 -11.09 17.67 5.18
N GLY A 252 -12.16 17.00 4.71
CA GLY A 252 -12.21 16.36 3.40
C GLY A 252 -11.73 14.90 3.35
N LEU A 253 -11.41 14.29 4.50
CA LEU A 253 -11.16 12.87 4.60
C LEU A 253 -12.49 12.08 4.57
N LEU A 254 -12.50 10.90 3.94
CA LEU A 254 -13.67 10.03 3.91
C LEU A 254 -13.75 9.22 5.22
N PRO A 255 -14.75 9.41 6.08
CA PRO A 255 -14.73 8.88 7.44
C PRO A 255 -14.84 7.36 7.55
N THR A 256 -15.39 6.69 6.54
CA THR A 256 -15.66 5.24 6.56
C THR A 256 -14.99 4.49 5.41
N SER A 257 -13.94 5.04 4.85
CA SER A 257 -13.18 4.38 3.77
C SER A 257 -12.10 3.45 4.33
N ASP A 258 -11.65 2.50 3.50
CA ASP A 258 -10.48 1.67 3.78
C ASP A 258 -9.21 2.48 3.64
N TYR A 259 -8.48 2.70 4.73
CA TYR A 259 -7.18 3.38 4.68
C TYR A 259 -6.06 2.35 4.67
N THR A 260 -5.67 1.96 3.46
CA THR A 260 -4.76 0.84 3.21
C THR A 260 -3.29 1.23 3.30
N ARG A 261 -2.96 2.52 3.11
CA ARG A 261 -1.58 3.02 3.16
C ARG A 261 -1.54 4.37 3.85
N ALA A 262 -0.47 4.56 4.64
CA ALA A 262 -0.08 5.84 5.18
C ALA A 262 1.44 6.00 5.11
N ALA A 263 1.93 7.22 4.92
CA ALA A 263 3.35 7.52 4.90
C ALA A 263 3.61 8.92 5.47
N PHE A 264 4.49 9.02 6.46
CA PHE A 264 5.00 10.29 6.94
C PHE A 264 6.16 10.77 6.06
N ILE A 265 6.35 12.08 6.01
CA ILE A 265 7.64 12.66 5.62
C ILE A 265 8.56 12.53 6.84
N THR A 266 9.72 11.90 6.69
CA THR A 266 10.57 11.53 7.84
C THR A 266 11.10 12.70 8.64
N THR A 267 11.13 13.91 8.06
CA THR A 267 11.55 15.16 8.73
C THR A 267 10.40 15.94 9.37
N HIS A 268 9.15 15.54 9.15
CA HIS A 268 7.97 16.27 9.59
C HIS A 268 6.93 15.35 10.25
N PHE A 269 6.74 15.47 11.55
CA PHE A 269 5.77 14.67 12.31
C PHE A 269 4.31 15.07 12.04
N ASP A 270 4.08 16.25 11.50
CA ASP A 270 2.78 16.86 11.20
C ASP A 270 2.34 16.68 9.73
N ARG A 271 3.25 16.18 8.87
CA ARG A 271 3.01 15.99 7.44
C ARG A 271 2.99 14.53 7.07
N TYR A 272 1.87 14.09 6.51
CA TYR A 272 1.73 12.73 6.03
C TYR A 272 0.68 12.59 4.93
N TYR A 273 0.77 11.46 4.27
CA TYR A 273 -0.14 11.05 3.21
C TYR A 273 -0.91 9.81 3.64
N VAL A 274 -2.17 9.73 3.24
CA VAL A 274 -3.03 8.58 3.47
C VAL A 274 -3.76 8.21 2.20
N ALA A 275 -3.83 6.92 1.91
CA ALA A 275 -4.44 6.40 0.71
C ALA A 275 -5.49 5.34 1.03
N SER A 276 -6.53 5.33 0.19
CA SER A 276 -7.61 4.35 0.21
C SER A 276 -7.72 3.69 -1.16
N ASP A 277 -7.97 2.38 -1.20
CA ASP A 277 -8.28 1.66 -2.43
C ASP A 277 -9.78 1.67 -2.78
N GLY A 278 -10.60 2.24 -1.89
CA GLY A 278 -12.03 2.37 -2.06
C GLY A 278 -12.87 1.28 -1.40
N GLY A 279 -12.26 0.22 -0.85
CA GLY A 279 -12.93 -0.79 -0.01
C GLY A 279 -14.25 -1.34 -0.57
N GLY A 280 -14.38 -1.47 -1.88
CA GLY A 280 -15.63 -1.88 -2.53
C GLY A 280 -16.69 -0.79 -2.64
N SER A 281 -16.50 0.39 -2.05
CA SER A 281 -17.43 1.54 -2.15
C SER A 281 -17.15 2.47 -3.33
N GLY A 282 -16.04 2.27 -4.04
CA GLY A 282 -15.59 3.13 -5.13
C GLY A 282 -15.04 4.50 -4.70
N ALA A 283 -14.99 4.77 -3.40
CA ALA A 283 -14.58 6.05 -2.83
C ALA A 283 -13.12 6.03 -2.35
N GLY A 284 -12.19 5.51 -3.15
CA GLY A 284 -10.77 5.57 -2.89
C GLY A 284 -10.16 6.95 -3.12
N GLY A 285 -8.85 7.06 -2.94
CA GLY A 285 -8.14 8.30 -3.18
C GLY A 285 -6.84 8.44 -2.40
N LEU A 286 -6.24 9.62 -2.52
CA LEU A 286 -5.02 10.01 -1.81
C LEU A 286 -5.19 11.40 -1.24
N TRP A 287 -4.81 11.56 0.01
CA TRP A 287 -4.89 12.82 0.74
C TRP A 287 -3.56 13.13 1.41
N ARG A 288 -3.28 14.41 1.56
CA ARG A 288 -2.19 14.93 2.39
C ARG A 288 -2.71 15.79 3.52
N THR A 289 -1.95 15.83 4.61
CA THR A 289 -2.10 16.81 5.69
C THR A 289 -0.77 17.48 5.99
N HIS A 290 -0.81 18.73 6.50
CA HIS A 290 0.34 19.51 6.96
C HIS A 290 0.15 20.00 8.41
N ASP A 291 -0.87 19.51 9.10
CA ASP A 291 -1.31 19.98 10.42
C ASP A 291 -1.69 18.84 11.37
N SER A 292 -1.01 17.70 11.26
CA SER A 292 -1.26 16.50 12.07
C SER A 292 -2.67 15.91 11.90
N GLY A 293 -3.30 16.11 10.72
CA GLY A 293 -4.59 15.53 10.39
C GLY A 293 -5.80 16.38 10.85
N GLN A 294 -5.63 17.66 11.11
CA GLN A 294 -6.75 18.57 11.37
C GLN A 294 -7.49 18.89 10.05
N ALA A 295 -6.72 19.04 8.95
CA ALA A 295 -7.27 19.19 7.62
C ALA A 295 -6.55 18.30 6.61
N PHE A 296 -7.30 17.84 5.60
CA PHE A 296 -6.78 17.02 4.52
C PHE A 296 -7.09 17.64 3.16
N THR A 297 -6.09 17.62 2.29
CA THR A 297 -6.24 18.03 0.88
C THR A 297 -6.22 16.78 0.02
N SER A 298 -7.27 16.57 -0.79
CA SER A 298 -7.28 15.50 -1.78
C SER A 298 -6.28 15.81 -2.89
N LEU A 299 -5.40 14.87 -3.20
CA LEU A 299 -4.41 14.98 -4.28
C LEU A 299 -4.96 14.55 -5.64
N ARG A 300 -6.23 14.11 -5.72
CA ARG A 300 -6.97 13.79 -6.94
C ARG A 300 -6.15 12.93 -7.91
N PRO A 301 -5.69 11.73 -7.51
CA PRO A 301 -4.99 10.84 -8.42
C PRO A 301 -5.87 10.49 -9.61
N PRO A 302 -5.29 10.20 -10.79
CA PRO A 302 -6.07 9.88 -12.01
C PRO A 302 -6.98 8.66 -11.86
N GLU A 303 -6.62 7.76 -10.94
CA GLU A 303 -7.42 6.58 -10.57
C GLU A 303 -7.51 6.48 -9.05
N LEU A 304 -8.69 6.16 -8.54
CA LEU A 304 -8.99 6.22 -7.11
C LEU A 304 -8.60 4.95 -6.33
N SER A 305 -8.44 3.80 -7.00
CA SER A 305 -8.04 2.55 -6.35
C SER A 305 -6.53 2.52 -6.15
N ILE A 306 -6.06 2.97 -4.98
CA ILE A 306 -4.65 3.03 -4.64
C ILE A 306 -4.22 1.71 -3.99
N THR A 307 -3.39 0.94 -4.66
CA THR A 307 -2.91 -0.36 -4.18
C THR A 307 -1.55 -0.30 -3.49
N ALA A 308 -0.71 0.69 -3.84
CA ALA A 308 0.55 0.95 -3.16
C ALA A 308 0.90 2.44 -3.16
N LEU A 309 1.63 2.87 -2.14
CA LEU A 309 2.12 4.23 -1.95
C LEU A 309 3.56 4.18 -1.45
N ALA A 310 4.44 4.94 -2.07
CA ALA A 310 5.77 5.25 -1.57
C ALA A 310 6.01 6.76 -1.67
N VAL A 311 6.72 7.32 -0.70
CA VAL A 311 6.99 8.76 -0.59
C VAL A 311 8.48 8.95 -0.44
N SER A 312 9.09 9.81 -1.25
CA SER A 312 10.51 10.14 -1.13
C SER A 312 10.78 10.98 0.13
N ASN A 313 12.01 10.92 0.61
CA ASN A 313 12.42 11.59 1.84
C ASN A 313 12.92 13.02 1.60
N ASP A 314 12.20 13.79 0.80
CA ASP A 314 12.53 15.16 0.43
C ASP A 314 11.59 16.15 1.11
N GLU A 315 12.00 17.41 1.27
CA GLU A 315 11.14 18.49 1.77
C GLU A 315 9.92 18.71 0.86
N LYS A 316 10.11 18.55 -0.44
CA LYS A 316 9.09 18.49 -1.48
C LYS A 316 9.10 17.10 -2.09
N PRO A 317 8.36 16.14 -1.50
CA PRO A 317 8.52 14.76 -1.85
C PRO A 317 7.91 14.42 -3.21
N VAL A 318 8.47 13.39 -3.82
CA VAL A 318 7.82 12.68 -4.92
C VAL A 318 7.04 11.51 -4.35
N LEU A 319 5.76 11.47 -4.66
CA LEU A 319 4.89 10.34 -4.36
C LEU A 319 4.87 9.39 -5.56
N TYR A 320 5.09 8.12 -5.29
CA TYR A 320 4.90 7.04 -6.25
C TYR A 320 3.67 6.24 -5.82
N VAL A 321 2.70 6.15 -6.71
CA VAL A 321 1.40 5.56 -6.42
C VAL A 321 1.09 4.48 -7.44
N ALA A 322 0.82 3.27 -7.00
CA ALA A 322 0.27 2.24 -7.87
C ALA A 322 -1.25 2.27 -7.79
N THR A 323 -1.88 2.25 -8.94
CA THR A 323 -3.33 2.12 -9.08
C THR A 323 -3.68 0.85 -9.85
N PHE A 324 -4.88 0.34 -9.65
CA PHE A 324 -5.37 -0.81 -10.38
C PHE A 324 -6.78 -0.58 -10.88
N ARG A 325 -6.99 -0.78 -12.19
CA ARG A 325 -8.30 -0.70 -12.83
C ARG A 325 -8.86 -2.11 -13.05
N PRO A 326 -9.82 -2.56 -12.22
CA PRO A 326 -10.36 -3.93 -12.32
C PRO A 326 -10.99 -4.25 -13.68
N SER A 327 -11.67 -3.30 -14.32
CA SER A 327 -12.36 -3.52 -15.60
C SER A 327 -11.42 -3.87 -16.76
N THR A 328 -10.18 -3.38 -16.74
CA THR A 328 -9.17 -3.63 -17.77
C THR A 328 -8.00 -4.49 -17.28
N HIS A 329 -7.94 -4.78 -15.97
CA HIS A 329 -6.82 -5.45 -15.30
C HIS A 329 -5.49 -4.72 -15.53
N VAL A 330 -5.51 -3.40 -15.63
CA VAL A 330 -4.30 -2.59 -15.84
C VAL A 330 -3.87 -1.98 -14.52
N ALA A 331 -2.60 -2.19 -14.16
CA ALA A 331 -1.94 -1.45 -13.10
C ALA A 331 -1.07 -0.35 -13.72
N THR A 332 -1.13 0.85 -13.13
CA THR A 332 -0.33 2.00 -13.54
C THR A 332 0.43 2.54 -12.33
N ILE A 333 1.70 2.88 -12.52
CA ILE A 333 2.45 3.65 -11.53
C ILE A 333 2.39 5.11 -11.94
N TRP A 334 2.02 5.95 -11.01
CA TRP A 334 1.98 7.40 -11.16
C TRP A 334 3.03 8.03 -10.27
N ALA A 335 3.68 9.08 -10.75
CA ALA A 335 4.52 9.96 -9.96
C ALA A 335 3.86 11.33 -9.79
N TYR A 336 4.03 11.93 -8.61
CA TYR A 336 3.50 13.25 -8.28
C TYR A 336 4.53 14.00 -7.43
N HIS A 337 5.06 15.12 -7.95
CA HIS A 337 5.95 15.98 -7.18
C HIS A 337 5.14 16.95 -6.34
N ASP A 338 5.07 16.72 -5.02
CA ASP A 338 4.28 17.54 -4.13
C ASP A 338 5.02 18.77 -3.65
N THR A 339 4.76 19.90 -4.30
CA THR A 339 5.29 21.21 -3.92
C THR A 339 4.34 22.03 -3.05
N GLY A 340 3.25 21.40 -2.54
CA GLY A 340 2.23 22.05 -1.73
C GLY A 340 1.15 22.76 -2.55
N GLY A 341 1.26 22.79 -3.88
CA GLY A 341 0.31 23.43 -4.79
C GLY A 341 -1.04 22.69 -4.88
N ILE A 342 -1.95 23.28 -5.66
CA ILE A 342 -3.23 22.64 -6.02
C ILE A 342 -2.92 21.54 -7.03
N PRO A 343 -3.39 20.30 -6.81
CA PRO A 343 -3.14 19.19 -7.72
C PRO A 343 -3.70 19.47 -9.12
N GLN A 344 -2.85 19.31 -10.12
CA GLN A 344 -3.21 19.36 -11.52
C GLN A 344 -3.44 17.94 -12.04
N GLY A 345 -4.47 17.76 -12.89
CA GLY A 345 -4.68 16.50 -13.60
C GLY A 345 -3.48 16.18 -14.52
N PRO A 346 -3.33 14.92 -14.97
CA PRO A 346 -2.32 14.60 -15.97
C PRO A 346 -2.50 15.52 -17.18
N PRO A 347 -1.40 15.99 -17.81
CA PRO A 347 -1.49 16.78 -19.03
C PRO A 347 -2.34 16.00 -20.05
N ALA A 348 -3.27 16.70 -20.67
CA ALA A 348 -4.09 16.09 -21.73
C ALA A 348 -3.12 15.48 -22.74
N THR A 349 -3.21 14.18 -22.96
CA THR A 349 -2.46 13.50 -24.03
C THR A 349 -2.82 14.25 -25.31
N PRO A 350 -1.88 14.79 -26.10
CA PRO A 350 -2.21 15.43 -27.34
C PRO A 350 -2.99 14.41 -28.16
N SER A 351 -4.28 14.71 -28.36
CA SER A 351 -5.14 13.91 -29.21
C SER A 351 -4.47 13.96 -30.58
N ALA A 352 -3.95 12.82 -31.04
CA ALA A 352 -3.49 12.73 -32.43
C ALA A 352 -4.62 13.26 -33.29
N SER A 353 -4.39 14.37 -33.98
CA SER A 353 -5.36 15.00 -34.86
C SER A 353 -5.81 13.94 -35.84
N ALA A 354 -7.00 13.39 -35.59
CA ALA A 354 -7.64 12.48 -36.51
C ALA A 354 -8.00 13.30 -37.75
N SER A 355 -7.15 13.17 -38.77
CA SER A 355 -7.48 13.61 -40.12
C SER A 355 -8.85 13.02 -40.50
N GLY A 356 -9.81 13.92 -40.76
CA GLY A 356 -11.22 13.75 -40.99
C GLY A 356 -11.67 12.40 -41.58
N VAL A 357 -12.11 11.52 -40.74
CA VAL A 357 -13.11 10.52 -41.10
C VAL A 357 -14.37 10.90 -40.33
N ARG A 358 -15.38 11.33 -41.08
CA ARG A 358 -16.71 11.65 -40.57
C ARG A 358 -17.30 10.39 -39.95
N ALA A 359 -17.24 10.31 -38.60
CA ALA A 359 -17.87 9.21 -37.88
C ALA A 359 -19.38 9.27 -38.09
N THR A 360 -19.96 8.21 -38.60
CA THR A 360 -21.40 7.93 -38.48
C THR A 360 -21.73 7.76 -37.00
N PRO A 361 -22.87 8.31 -36.51
CA PRO A 361 -23.28 8.12 -35.13
C PRO A 361 -23.43 6.62 -34.85
N PRO A 362 -22.99 6.13 -33.67
CA PRO A 362 -23.21 4.74 -33.30
C PRO A 362 -24.72 4.46 -33.20
N ALA A 363 -25.14 3.37 -33.81
CA ALA A 363 -26.50 2.88 -33.65
C ALA A 363 -26.77 2.62 -32.15
N ASP A 364 -27.94 3.04 -31.68
CA ASP A 364 -28.42 2.79 -30.33
C ASP A 364 -28.37 1.28 -30.04
N ILE A 365 -27.39 0.87 -29.24
CA ILE A 365 -27.28 -0.52 -28.76
C ILE A 365 -28.34 -0.70 -27.68
N SER A 366 -29.27 -1.65 -27.88
CA SER A 366 -30.30 -1.93 -26.88
C SER A 366 -29.67 -2.44 -25.57
N LEU A 367 -30.27 -2.07 -24.44
CA LEU A 367 -29.86 -2.51 -23.08
C LEU A 367 -29.67 -4.05 -22.98
N VAL A 368 -30.44 -4.80 -23.77
CA VAL A 368 -30.36 -6.27 -23.85
C VAL A 368 -29.07 -6.73 -24.52
N GLU A 369 -28.57 -6.01 -25.52
CA GLU A 369 -27.35 -6.34 -26.23
C GLU A 369 -26.09 -6.02 -25.40
N GLU A 370 -26.15 -4.97 -24.58
CA GLU A 370 -25.08 -4.61 -23.63
C GLU A 370 -25.00 -5.61 -22.48
N LEU A 371 -26.11 -6.07 -21.94
CA LEU A 371 -26.20 -7.11 -20.92
C LEU A 371 -25.69 -8.47 -21.40
N THR A 372 -25.95 -8.83 -22.67
CA THR A 372 -25.45 -10.09 -23.24
C THR A 372 -23.94 -10.08 -23.49
N ARG A 373 -23.37 -8.93 -23.86
CA ARG A 373 -21.92 -8.77 -24.06
C ARG A 373 -21.11 -8.74 -22.75
N SER A 374 -21.72 -8.30 -21.67
CA SER A 374 -21.01 -8.15 -20.37
C SER A 374 -20.72 -9.47 -19.63
N GLY A 375 -21.25 -10.61 -20.08
CA GLY A 375 -21.12 -11.88 -19.38
C GLY A 375 -21.84 -11.92 -18.01
N GLN A 376 -22.64 -10.91 -17.70
CA GLN A 376 -23.33 -10.75 -16.41
C GLN A 376 -24.65 -11.53 -16.32
N LEU A 377 -25.17 -12.03 -17.43
CA LEU A 377 -26.44 -12.76 -17.49
C LEU A 377 -26.55 -13.92 -16.48
N PRO A 378 -25.52 -14.77 -16.27
CA PRO A 378 -25.64 -15.85 -15.29
C PRO A 378 -25.78 -15.34 -13.85
N TYR A 379 -25.17 -14.21 -13.52
CA TYR A 379 -25.26 -13.62 -12.17
C TYR A 379 -26.58 -12.90 -11.94
N ILE A 380 -27.13 -12.26 -12.96
CA ILE A 380 -28.47 -11.62 -12.92
C ILE A 380 -29.55 -12.70 -12.79
N ALA A 381 -29.43 -13.81 -13.52
CA ALA A 381 -30.37 -14.95 -13.42
C ALA A 381 -30.30 -15.61 -12.04
N LEU A 382 -29.10 -15.76 -11.44
CA LEU A 382 -28.91 -16.25 -10.08
C LEU A 382 -29.53 -15.30 -9.04
N GLY A 383 -29.33 -13.98 -9.20
CA GLY A 383 -29.90 -12.96 -8.32
C GLY A 383 -31.43 -12.95 -8.35
N LEU A 384 -32.03 -13.01 -9.53
CA LEU A 384 -33.48 -13.08 -9.70
C LEU A 384 -34.05 -14.39 -9.16
N GLY A 385 -33.35 -15.52 -9.33
CA GLY A 385 -33.75 -16.82 -8.76
C GLY A 385 -33.75 -16.78 -7.22
N ALA A 386 -32.70 -16.23 -6.60
CA ALA A 386 -32.64 -16.06 -5.16
C ALA A 386 -33.73 -15.13 -4.61
N LEU A 387 -34.02 -14.03 -5.29
CA LEU A 387 -35.10 -13.12 -4.93
C LEU A 387 -36.47 -13.81 -4.99
N ALA A 388 -36.73 -14.62 -6.02
CA ALA A 388 -37.98 -15.37 -6.17
C ALA A 388 -38.17 -16.38 -5.02
N VAL A 389 -37.10 -17.08 -4.60
CA VAL A 389 -37.14 -18.01 -3.48
C VAL A 389 -37.44 -17.25 -2.17
N VAL A 390 -36.83 -16.12 -1.92
CA VAL A 390 -37.08 -15.29 -0.72
C VAL A 390 -38.52 -14.78 -0.70
N LEU A 391 -39.02 -14.27 -1.81
CA LEU A 391 -40.39 -13.78 -1.93
C LEU A 391 -41.42 -14.91 -1.72
N THR A 392 -41.13 -16.12 -2.24
CA THR A 392 -41.98 -17.27 -2.04
C THR A 392 -42.01 -17.74 -0.58
N ALA A 393 -40.86 -17.73 0.10
CA ALA A 393 -40.77 -18.06 1.53
C ALA A 393 -41.53 -17.04 2.39
N ILE A 394 -41.42 -15.73 2.09
CA ILE A 394 -42.18 -14.68 2.77
C ILE A 394 -43.68 -14.86 2.56
N ALA A 395 -44.13 -15.14 1.32
CA ALA A 395 -45.54 -15.36 1.02
C ALA A 395 -46.09 -16.60 1.73
N ALA A 396 -45.32 -17.70 1.83
CA ALA A 396 -45.69 -18.89 2.57
C ALA A 396 -45.80 -18.62 4.08
N HIS A 397 -44.85 -17.86 4.65
CA HIS A 397 -44.86 -17.48 6.06
C HIS A 397 -46.08 -16.59 6.42
N LEU A 398 -46.41 -15.63 5.56
CA LEU A 398 -47.57 -14.76 5.77
C LEU A 398 -48.89 -15.54 5.68
N ARG A 399 -49.02 -16.55 4.77
CA ARG A 399 -50.21 -17.43 4.68
C ARG A 399 -50.35 -18.34 5.89
N GLY A 400 -49.25 -18.77 6.51
CA GLY A 400 -49.27 -19.58 7.75
C GLY A 400 -49.72 -18.84 9.01
N ARG A 401 -49.73 -17.53 9.02
CA ARG A 401 -50.18 -16.68 10.16
C ARG A 401 -51.69 -16.36 10.16
N HIS A 402 -52.39 -16.71 9.09
CA HIS A 402 -53.83 -16.48 8.94
C HIS A 402 -54.68 -17.76 9.01
N ARG A 403 -54.10 -18.82 9.55
CA ARG A 403 -54.84 -20.04 9.91
C ARG A 403 -54.83 -20.30 11.41
#